data_ca41112753948e89b38ddafef7328a28
#
_entry.id   ca41112753948e89b38ddafef7328a28
#
_cell.length_a   1.000
_cell.length_b   1.000
_cell.length_c   1.000
_cell.angle_alpha   90.00
_cell.angle_beta   90.00
_cell.angle_gamma   90.00
#
_symmetry.space_group_name_H-M   'P 1'
#
loop_
_entity.id
_entity.type
_entity.pdbx_description
1 polymer ?
#
loop_
_entity_poly.entity_id
_entity_poly.type
_entity_poly.pdbx_seq_one_letter_code
_entity_poly.pdbx_strand_id
1 'polypeptide(L)'
;MNVYHYETTGGKNLIMEYIDSLSNEESVDGLSVLEKFEKCELDTLTIKSWQGKISEVYFYKHNRIFYIIVDGQDVYMLHACRKQKNKTEKRDSAIVIKRAKELGKHLSKKFI
;
A
#
# COMPACT_ATOMS: atom_id res chain seq x y z
N MET A 1 0.91 10.82 -10.03
CA MET A 1 1.55 10.89 -8.69
C MET A 1 2.89 10.19 -8.70
N ASN A 2 3.76 10.59 -7.80
CA ASN A 2 4.99 9.85 -7.55
C ASN A 2 4.67 8.67 -6.63
N VAL A 3 5.02 7.46 -7.04
CA VAL A 3 4.75 6.25 -6.27
C VAL A 3 6.03 5.76 -5.62
N TYR A 4 6.01 5.68 -4.29
CA TYR A 4 7.14 5.19 -3.50
C TYR A 4 6.73 3.90 -2.80
N HIS A 5 7.62 2.94 -2.75
CA HIS A 5 7.38 1.66 -2.08
C HIS A 5 8.23 1.57 -0.82
N TYR A 6 7.67 0.99 0.23
CA TYR A 6 8.46 0.71 1.42
C TYR A 6 9.59 -0.25 1.06
N GLU A 7 10.80 0.12 1.48
CA GLU A 7 11.99 -0.69 1.29
C GLU A 7 12.65 -0.97 2.63
N THR A 8 13.23 -2.15 2.76
CA THR A 8 14.02 -2.49 3.94
C THR A 8 15.33 -1.69 3.94
N THR A 9 16.03 -1.70 5.06
CA THR A 9 17.35 -1.06 5.19
C THR A 9 18.33 -1.56 4.11
N GLY A 10 18.18 -2.81 3.67
CA GLY A 10 18.99 -3.37 2.59
C GLY A 10 18.51 -3.02 1.18
N GLY A 11 17.49 -2.17 1.05
CA GLY A 11 16.99 -1.74 -0.26
C GLY A 11 16.01 -2.71 -0.91
N LYS A 12 15.44 -3.64 -0.15
CA LYS A 12 14.51 -4.64 -0.67
C LYS A 12 13.10 -4.04 -0.76
N ASN A 13 12.53 -4.03 -1.97
CA ASN A 13 11.17 -3.53 -2.22
C ASN A 13 10.15 -4.61 -1.90
N LEU A 14 9.55 -4.54 -0.71
CA LEU A 14 8.62 -5.56 -0.21
C LEU A 14 7.27 -5.53 -0.93
N ILE A 15 6.85 -4.40 -1.48
CA ILE A 15 5.61 -4.30 -2.22
C ILE A 15 5.72 -5.07 -3.54
N MET A 16 6.79 -4.83 -4.30
CA MET A 16 7.03 -5.54 -5.55
C MET A 16 7.27 -7.03 -5.32
N GLU A 17 7.95 -7.38 -4.24
CA GLU A 17 8.18 -8.77 -3.88
C GLU A 17 6.87 -9.52 -3.64
N TYR A 18 5.93 -8.88 -2.94
CA TYR A 18 4.60 -9.46 -2.75
C TYR A 18 3.89 -9.67 -4.09
N ILE A 19 3.85 -8.63 -4.93
CA ILE A 19 3.19 -8.70 -6.24
C ILE A 19 3.81 -9.79 -7.11
N ASP A 20 5.13 -9.89 -7.15
CA ASP A 20 5.85 -10.88 -7.95
C ASP A 20 5.64 -12.30 -7.47
N SER A 21 5.25 -12.50 -6.21
CA SER A 21 4.99 -13.83 -5.63
C SER A 21 3.60 -14.38 -6.00
N LEU A 22 2.74 -13.57 -6.59
CA LEU A 22 1.36 -13.93 -6.91
C LEU A 22 1.24 -14.67 -8.24
N SER A 23 0.05 -15.20 -8.53
CA SER A 23 -0.25 -15.77 -9.85
C SER A 23 -0.13 -14.68 -10.92
N ASN A 24 0.01 -15.06 -12.18
CA ASN A 24 0.13 -14.08 -13.28
C ASN A 24 -1.03 -13.09 -13.31
N GLU A 25 -2.26 -13.58 -13.15
CA GLU A 25 -3.45 -12.72 -13.18
C GLU A 25 -3.46 -11.72 -12.01
N GLU A 26 -3.15 -12.18 -10.81
CA GLU A 26 -3.06 -11.33 -9.63
C GLU A 26 -1.95 -10.31 -9.76
N SER A 27 -0.80 -10.73 -10.25
CA SER A 27 0.37 -9.87 -10.43
C SER A 27 0.09 -8.75 -11.43
N VAL A 28 -0.53 -9.08 -12.57
CA VAL A 28 -0.92 -8.10 -13.59
C VAL A 28 -1.87 -7.07 -13.01
N ASP A 29 -2.86 -7.52 -12.22
CA ASP A 29 -3.82 -6.61 -11.60
C ASP A 29 -3.13 -5.69 -10.56
N GLY A 30 -2.21 -6.22 -9.78
CA GLY A 30 -1.43 -5.44 -8.83
C GLY A 30 -0.57 -4.37 -9.50
N LEU A 31 0.09 -4.72 -10.60
CA LEU A 31 0.88 -3.76 -11.39
C LEU A 31 -0.02 -2.67 -11.99
N SER A 32 -1.23 -3.05 -12.43
CA SER A 32 -2.20 -2.11 -12.95
C SER A 32 -2.62 -1.08 -11.90
N VAL A 33 -2.79 -1.53 -10.65
CA VAL A 33 -3.12 -0.63 -9.54
C VAL A 33 -2.02 0.42 -9.35
N LEU A 34 -0.75 0.00 -9.34
CA LEU A 34 0.38 0.92 -9.20
C LEU A 34 0.43 1.93 -10.34
N GLU A 35 0.20 1.48 -11.56
CA GLU A 35 0.16 2.35 -12.75
C GLU A 35 -0.96 3.39 -12.63
N LYS A 36 -2.13 2.99 -12.15
CA LYS A 36 -3.26 3.92 -11.96
C LYS A 36 -2.95 5.00 -10.92
N PHE A 37 -2.22 4.67 -9.88
CA PHE A 37 -1.74 5.69 -8.92
C PHE A 37 -0.76 6.65 -9.62
N GLU A 38 0.15 6.15 -10.41
CA GLU A 38 1.08 7.03 -11.16
C GLU A 38 0.35 7.99 -12.07
N LYS A 39 -0.73 7.54 -12.72
CA LYS A 39 -1.53 8.34 -13.65
C LYS A 39 -2.65 9.14 -12.99
N CYS A 40 -2.80 9.06 -11.69
CA CYS A 40 -3.92 9.67 -10.94
C CYS A 40 -5.29 9.20 -11.42
N GLU A 41 -5.40 7.96 -11.87
CA GLU A 41 -6.64 7.35 -12.35
C GLU A 41 -7.26 6.46 -11.26
N LEU A 42 -7.67 7.07 -10.15
CA LEU A 42 -8.12 6.32 -8.98
C LEU A 42 -9.59 5.93 -8.99
N ASP A 43 -10.39 6.50 -9.88
CA ASP A 43 -11.85 6.30 -9.93
C ASP A 43 -12.27 4.84 -10.11
N THR A 44 -11.46 4.05 -10.80
CA THR A 44 -11.76 2.64 -11.07
C THR A 44 -11.27 1.69 -9.98
N LEU A 45 -10.58 2.21 -8.97
CA LEU A 45 -10.01 1.41 -7.90
C LEU A 45 -10.99 1.27 -6.74
N THR A 46 -10.91 0.14 -6.05
CA THR A 46 -11.66 -0.08 -4.81
C THR A 46 -10.79 0.35 -3.65
N ILE A 47 -11.11 1.49 -3.07
CA ILE A 47 -10.33 2.13 -2.01
C ILE A 47 -11.19 2.29 -0.77
N LYS A 48 -10.62 2.03 0.40
CA LYS A 48 -11.26 2.26 1.69
C LYS A 48 -10.33 2.96 2.65
N SER A 49 -10.87 3.87 3.45
CA SER A 49 -10.13 4.43 4.59
C SER A 49 -9.88 3.33 5.62
N TRP A 50 -8.74 3.38 6.28
CA TRP A 50 -8.41 2.40 7.32
C TRP A 50 -8.24 3.06 8.69
N GLN A 51 -7.09 3.64 8.97
CA GLN A 51 -6.85 4.38 10.22
C GLN A 51 -6.05 5.64 9.92
N GLY A 52 -6.36 6.73 10.62
CA GLY A 52 -5.66 8.00 10.43
C GLY A 52 -5.67 8.42 8.96
N LYS A 53 -4.50 8.69 8.41
CA LYS A 53 -4.33 9.04 6.99
C LYS A 53 -4.06 7.84 6.10
N ILE A 54 -4.14 6.64 6.65
CA ILE A 54 -3.86 5.40 5.92
C ILE A 54 -5.13 4.92 5.24
N SER A 55 -5.02 4.57 3.97
CA SER A 55 -6.09 3.93 3.20
C SER A 55 -5.61 2.59 2.67
N GLU A 56 -6.54 1.79 2.20
CA GLU A 56 -6.22 0.53 1.54
C GLU A 56 -6.86 0.46 0.17
N VAL A 57 -6.15 -0.12 -0.80
CA VAL A 57 -6.65 -0.40 -2.13
C VAL A 57 -6.67 -1.90 -2.34
N TYR A 58 -7.77 -2.39 -2.92
CA TYR A 58 -7.95 -3.82 -3.18
C TYR A 58 -7.63 -4.13 -4.63
N PHE A 59 -7.08 -5.30 -4.87
CA PHE A 59 -6.94 -5.82 -6.22
C PHE A 59 -7.10 -7.33 -6.22
N TYR A 60 -7.52 -7.85 -7.35
CA TYR A 60 -7.78 -9.26 -7.63
C TYR A 60 -8.27 -10.05 -6.42
N LYS A 61 -9.57 -9.96 -6.14
CA LYS A 61 -10.29 -10.68 -5.07
C LYS A 61 -9.85 -10.31 -3.65
N HIS A 62 -8.68 -10.78 -3.22
CA HIS A 62 -8.32 -10.74 -1.80
C HIS A 62 -7.01 -10.02 -1.49
N ASN A 63 -6.37 -9.44 -2.49
CA ASN A 63 -5.12 -8.71 -2.26
C ASN A 63 -5.41 -7.26 -1.92
N ARG A 64 -4.56 -6.66 -1.11
CA ARG A 64 -4.65 -5.24 -0.79
C ARG A 64 -3.30 -4.62 -0.50
N ILE A 65 -3.23 -3.31 -0.71
CA ILE A 65 -2.06 -2.52 -0.39
C ILE A 65 -2.51 -1.38 0.51
N PHE A 66 -1.81 -1.19 1.63
CA PHE A 66 -2.01 -0.04 2.52
C PHE A 66 -1.09 1.09 2.07
N TYR A 67 -1.63 2.29 2.00
CA TYR A 67 -0.88 3.43 1.47
C TYR A 67 -1.28 4.75 2.14
N ILE A 68 -0.44 5.75 1.95
CA ILE A 68 -0.67 7.13 2.39
C ILE A 68 -0.38 8.06 1.23
N ILE A 69 -1.26 9.04 0.99
CA ILE A 69 -1.00 10.12 0.03
C ILE A 69 -0.54 11.35 0.80
N VAL A 70 0.60 11.91 0.41
CA VAL A 70 1.18 13.08 1.03
C VAL A 70 1.13 14.26 0.06
N ASP A 71 0.56 15.37 0.52
CA ASP A 71 0.44 16.63 -0.24
C ASP A 71 -0.23 16.46 -1.61
N GLY A 72 -1.04 15.43 -1.77
CA GLY A 72 -1.77 15.16 -3.02
C GLY A 72 -0.92 14.73 -4.20
N GLN A 73 0.39 14.60 -4.04
CA GLN A 73 1.33 14.32 -5.13
C GLN A 73 2.12 13.02 -4.95
N ASP A 74 2.38 12.63 -3.72
CA ASP A 74 3.22 11.48 -3.42
C ASP A 74 2.39 10.40 -2.74
N VAL A 75 2.50 9.17 -3.22
CA VAL A 75 1.85 8.03 -2.58
C VAL A 75 2.93 7.08 -2.08
N TYR A 76 2.83 6.71 -0.82
CA TYR A 76 3.75 5.78 -0.16
C TYR A 76 3.02 4.47 0.09
N MET A 77 3.43 3.43 -0.61
CA MET A 77 2.90 2.08 -0.42
C MET A 77 3.63 1.45 0.78
N LEU A 78 2.88 1.18 1.84
CA LEU A 78 3.43 0.73 3.11
C LEU A 78 3.53 -0.78 3.25
N HIS A 79 2.48 -1.49 2.83
CA HIS A 79 2.38 -2.93 3.06
C HIS A 79 1.40 -3.55 2.09
N ALA A 80 1.72 -4.71 1.56
CA ALA A 80 0.84 -5.48 0.71
C ALA A 80 0.60 -6.84 1.36
N CYS A 81 -0.64 -7.31 1.35
CA CYS A 81 -1.00 -8.58 1.96
C CYS A 81 -2.30 -9.11 1.38
N ARG A 82 -2.58 -10.39 1.66
CA ARG A 82 -3.84 -11.02 1.30
C ARG A 82 -4.85 -10.81 2.41
N LYS A 83 -6.08 -10.42 2.04
CA LYS A 83 -7.17 -10.30 2.98
C LYS A 83 -7.77 -11.70 3.23
N GLN A 84 -7.63 -12.19 4.45
CA GLN A 84 -8.14 -13.52 4.80
C GLN A 84 -9.47 -13.48 5.54
N LYS A 85 -9.80 -12.35 6.18
CA LYS A 85 -11.02 -12.15 6.96
C LYS A 85 -11.60 -10.77 6.71
N ASN A 86 -12.76 -10.48 7.28
CA ASN A 86 -13.41 -9.18 7.13
C ASN A 86 -12.64 -8.02 7.75
N LYS A 87 -11.68 -8.30 8.61
CA LYS A 87 -10.85 -7.27 9.25
C LYS A 87 -9.37 -7.57 9.05
N THR A 88 -8.53 -6.56 9.24
CA THR A 88 -7.08 -6.69 9.11
C THR A 88 -6.54 -7.59 10.23
N GLU A 89 -5.72 -8.56 9.87
CA GLU A 89 -5.02 -9.41 10.83
C GLU A 89 -4.13 -8.55 11.73
N LYS A 90 -3.96 -8.94 12.98
CA LYS A 90 -3.13 -8.21 13.95
C LYS A 90 -1.71 -8.00 13.46
N ARG A 91 -1.13 -9.02 12.81
CA ARG A 91 0.22 -8.96 12.26
C ARG A 91 0.34 -7.88 11.20
N ASP A 92 -0.59 -7.85 10.27
CA ASP A 92 -0.59 -6.86 9.18
C ASP A 92 -0.83 -5.46 9.72
N SER A 93 -1.77 -5.30 10.65
CA SER A 93 -2.03 -4.02 11.32
C SER A 93 -0.78 -3.47 11.99
N ALA A 94 -0.06 -4.30 12.73
CA ALA A 94 1.16 -3.89 13.43
C ALA A 94 2.24 -3.41 12.44
N ILE A 95 2.39 -4.11 11.33
CA ILE A 95 3.35 -3.74 10.28
C ILE A 95 2.98 -2.38 9.67
N VAL A 96 1.72 -2.20 9.32
CA VAL A 96 1.24 -0.95 8.70
C VAL A 96 1.45 0.23 9.64
N ILE A 97 1.06 0.08 10.90
CA ILE A 97 1.20 1.14 11.91
C ILE A 97 2.67 1.49 12.11
N LYS A 98 3.53 0.50 12.23
CA LYS A 98 4.96 0.71 12.40
C LYS A 98 5.56 1.51 11.23
N ARG A 99 5.24 1.10 10.02
CA ARG A 99 5.76 1.75 8.80
C ARG A 99 5.20 3.16 8.63
N ALA A 100 3.93 3.38 8.97
CA ALA A 100 3.33 4.71 8.95
C ALA A 100 4.01 5.65 9.93
N LYS A 101 4.36 5.16 11.13
CA LYS A 101 5.08 5.94 12.13
C LYS A 101 6.50 6.26 11.69
N GLU A 102 7.20 5.29 11.08
CA GLU A 102 8.54 5.52 10.52
C GLU A 102 8.50 6.60 9.45
N LEU A 103 7.54 6.52 8.54
CA LEU A 103 7.35 7.53 7.49
C LEU A 103 7.05 8.90 8.10
N GLY A 104 6.19 8.95 9.11
CA GLY A 104 5.83 10.17 9.81
C GLY A 104 7.04 10.85 10.43
N LYS A 105 7.92 10.08 11.05
CA LYS A 105 9.19 10.59 11.59
C LYS A 105 10.07 11.17 10.48
N HIS A 106 10.19 10.44 9.39
CA HIS A 106 11.04 10.84 8.27
C HIS A 106 10.55 12.14 7.62
N LEU A 107 9.24 12.31 7.48
CA LEU A 107 8.62 13.47 6.84
C LEU A 107 8.18 14.56 7.82
N SER A 108 8.39 14.38 9.12
CA SER A 108 7.92 15.28 10.18
C SER A 108 6.40 15.51 10.07
N LYS A 109 5.64 14.43 9.86
CA LYS A 109 4.18 14.46 9.74
C LYS A 109 3.56 13.38 10.62
N LYS A 110 2.27 13.58 10.94
CA LYS A 110 1.50 12.60 11.72
C LYS A 110 0.46 11.95 10.83
N PHE A 111 0.56 10.63 10.64
CA PHE A 111 -0.35 9.86 9.79
C PHE A 111 -1.33 8.99 10.58
N ILE A 112 -1.06 8.79 11.86
CA ILE A 112 -1.89 7.88 12.66
C ILE A 112 -2.01 8.38 14.11
#